data_2a52234b7a13cc7b3ddff81b41ab543b
#
_entry.id   2a52234b7a13cc7b3ddff81b41ab543b
#
_cell.length_a   1.000
_cell.length_b   1.000
_cell.length_c   1.000
_cell.angle_alpha   90.00
_cell.angle_beta   90.00
_cell.angle_gamma   90.00
#
_symmetry.space_group_name_H-M   'P 1'
#
loop_
_entity.id
_entity.type
_entity.pdbx_description
1 polymer ?
#
loop_
_entity_poly.entity_id
_entity_poly.type
_entity_poly.pdbx_seq_one_letter_code
_entity_poly.pdbx_strand_id
1 'polypeptide(L)'
;VILLDTTVLSNFARIGRLDLLRAVLSNAATTPYVIDELKAGEVSGYLFDCDWEWLEIVKLSLTEEDHLTRIRRILGEGEASCIAVALERGGILFTDDGDARRYALRLGIPVSGTLGVLALLVKKGYLTLSEADDCLMKMIKAGYRSPVKSVSEIPGFPSSRE
;
A
#
# COMPACT_ATOMS: atom_id res chain seq x y z
N VAL A 1 9.66 8.93 5.19
CA VAL A 1 9.66 7.92 4.10
C VAL A 1 8.24 7.43 3.86
N ILE A 2 7.89 7.18 2.61
CA ILE A 2 6.58 6.62 2.22
C ILE A 2 6.81 5.16 1.82
N LEU A 3 6.26 4.24 2.58
CA LEU A 3 6.46 2.81 2.34
C LEU A 3 5.17 2.16 1.87
N LEU A 4 5.26 1.47 0.75
CA LEU A 4 4.16 0.69 0.18
C LEU A 4 4.43 -0.79 0.39
N ASP A 5 3.46 -1.50 0.97
CA ASP A 5 3.59 -2.94 1.13
C ASP A 5 2.96 -3.71 -0.05
N THR A 6 3.04 -5.02 0.01
CA THR A 6 2.52 -5.91 -1.03
C THR A 6 1.02 -5.73 -1.25
N THR A 7 0.23 -5.49 -0.20
CA THR A 7 -1.23 -5.43 -0.31
C THR A 7 -1.70 -4.25 -1.17
N VAL A 8 -1.15 -3.06 -0.93
CA VAL A 8 -1.51 -1.86 -1.69
C VAL A 8 -0.98 -1.96 -3.12
N LEU A 9 0.28 -2.34 -3.30
CA LEU A 9 0.87 -2.50 -4.63
C LEU A 9 0.09 -3.51 -5.47
N SER A 10 -0.29 -4.64 -4.89
CA SER A 10 -1.06 -5.69 -5.58
C SER A 10 -2.44 -5.20 -6.01
N ASN A 11 -3.13 -4.44 -5.18
CA ASN A 11 -4.47 -3.96 -5.53
C ASN A 11 -4.45 -3.06 -6.77
N PHE A 12 -3.48 -2.17 -6.89
CA PHE A 12 -3.33 -1.34 -8.08
C PHE A 12 -2.78 -2.12 -9.28
N ALA A 13 -1.85 -3.04 -9.06
CA ALA A 13 -1.28 -3.88 -10.11
C ALA A 13 -2.34 -4.76 -10.78
N ARG A 14 -3.23 -5.37 -9.99
CA ARG A 14 -4.28 -6.28 -10.50
C ARG A 14 -5.26 -5.60 -11.44
N ILE A 15 -5.49 -4.32 -11.27
CA ILE A 15 -6.36 -3.55 -12.17
C ILE A 15 -5.59 -2.80 -13.25
N GLY A 16 -4.26 -3.02 -13.34
CA GLY A 16 -3.42 -2.38 -14.34
C GLY A 16 -3.23 -0.87 -14.15
N ARG A 17 -3.31 -0.38 -12.92
CA ARG A 17 -3.27 1.05 -12.63
C ARG A 17 -2.17 1.45 -11.64
N LEU A 18 -0.98 0.85 -11.79
CA LEU A 18 0.20 1.31 -11.03
C LEU A 18 0.57 2.77 -11.35
N ASP A 19 0.18 3.27 -12.51
CA ASP A 19 0.35 4.67 -12.90
C ASP A 19 -0.26 5.63 -11.87
N LEU A 20 -1.39 5.26 -11.26
CA LEU A 20 -2.06 6.09 -10.27
C LEU A 20 -1.23 6.22 -8.98
N LEU A 21 -0.64 5.11 -8.51
CA LEU A 21 0.26 5.16 -7.36
C LEU A 21 1.46 6.05 -7.64
N ARG A 22 2.08 5.86 -8.80
CA ARG A 22 3.23 6.64 -9.21
C ARG A 22 2.90 8.14 -9.32
N ALA A 23 1.70 8.47 -9.79
CA ALA A 23 1.27 9.87 -9.94
C ALA A 23 1.14 10.57 -8.60
N VAL A 24 0.54 9.91 -7.60
CA VAL A 24 0.21 10.56 -6.33
C VAL A 24 1.25 10.32 -5.24
N LEU A 25 2.03 9.26 -5.35
CA LEU A 25 3.10 8.89 -4.42
C LEU A 25 4.42 8.69 -5.18
N SER A 26 4.86 9.72 -5.91
CA SER A 26 6.01 9.64 -6.81
C SER A 26 7.34 9.32 -6.11
N ASN A 27 7.44 9.61 -4.82
CA ASN A 27 8.61 9.32 -3.99
C ASN A 27 8.40 8.12 -3.07
N ALA A 28 7.49 7.23 -3.44
CA ALA A 28 7.22 6.03 -2.68
C ALA A 28 8.38 5.04 -2.72
N ALA A 29 8.54 4.31 -1.64
CA ALA A 29 9.56 3.29 -1.48
C ALA A 29 8.94 1.98 -1.05
N THR A 30 9.69 0.92 -1.19
CA THR A 30 9.35 -0.40 -0.67
C THR A 30 10.63 -1.14 -0.28
N THR A 31 10.53 -2.39 0.12
CA THR A 31 11.66 -3.18 0.55
C THR A 31 11.94 -4.33 -0.42
N PRO A 32 13.15 -4.90 -0.42
CA PRO A 32 13.43 -6.11 -1.21
C PRO A 32 12.48 -7.27 -0.88
N TYR A 33 12.03 -7.37 0.36
CA TYR A 33 11.11 -8.43 0.82
C TYR A 33 9.74 -8.29 0.15
N VAL A 34 9.23 -7.07 0.01
CA VAL A 34 7.98 -6.80 -0.72
C VAL A 34 8.14 -7.12 -2.20
N ILE A 35 9.25 -6.73 -2.81
CA ILE A 35 9.52 -7.02 -4.21
C ILE A 35 9.56 -8.54 -4.46
N ASP A 36 10.17 -9.30 -3.57
CA ASP A 36 10.22 -10.76 -3.69
C ASP A 36 8.82 -11.37 -3.63
N GLU A 37 7.95 -10.88 -2.74
CA GLU A 37 6.54 -11.32 -2.68
C GLU A 37 5.79 -10.99 -3.97
N LEU A 38 5.99 -9.79 -4.52
CA LEU A 38 5.34 -9.38 -5.77
C LEU A 38 5.81 -10.22 -6.95
N LYS A 39 7.09 -10.51 -7.03
CA LYS A 39 7.65 -11.38 -8.09
C LYS A 39 7.13 -12.82 -7.96
N ALA A 40 6.98 -13.33 -6.76
CA ALA A 40 6.36 -14.62 -6.52
C ALA A 40 4.91 -14.64 -7.01
N GLY A 41 4.18 -13.54 -6.83
CA GLY A 41 2.83 -13.35 -7.36
C GLY A 41 2.78 -13.38 -8.89
N GLU A 42 3.77 -12.76 -9.55
CA GLU A 42 3.89 -12.80 -11.02
C GLU A 42 4.15 -14.23 -11.52
N VAL A 43 5.08 -14.94 -10.89
CA VAL A 43 5.42 -16.33 -11.25
C VAL A 43 4.22 -17.26 -11.10
N SER A 44 3.41 -17.09 -10.05
CA SER A 44 2.22 -17.90 -9.81
C SER A 44 1.03 -17.54 -10.71
N GLY A 45 1.15 -16.50 -11.55
CA GLY A 45 0.07 -16.00 -12.40
C GLY A 45 -0.95 -15.13 -11.67
N TYR A 46 -0.69 -14.79 -10.42
CA TYR A 46 -1.57 -13.98 -9.58
C TYR A 46 -1.52 -12.50 -9.97
N LEU A 47 -0.35 -12.05 -10.42
CA LEU A 47 -0.12 -10.72 -10.97
C LEU A 47 0.39 -10.86 -12.40
N PHE A 48 0.09 -9.86 -13.23
CA PHE A 48 0.71 -9.74 -14.54
C PHE A 48 2.14 -9.21 -14.38
N ASP A 49 2.94 -9.32 -15.43
CA ASP A 49 4.27 -8.72 -15.47
C ASP A 49 4.15 -7.21 -15.26
N CYS A 50 4.72 -6.70 -14.18
CA CYS A 50 4.60 -5.32 -13.75
C CYS A 50 5.96 -4.64 -13.70
N ASP A 51 5.95 -3.32 -13.97
CA ASP A 51 7.13 -2.48 -13.80
C ASP A 51 7.16 -1.92 -12.37
N TRP A 52 8.16 -2.38 -11.59
CA TRP A 52 8.40 -1.93 -10.22
C TRP A 52 9.56 -0.93 -10.13
N GLU A 53 10.20 -0.59 -11.25
CA GLU A 53 11.43 0.23 -11.27
C GLU A 53 11.22 1.67 -10.80
N TRP A 54 9.98 2.17 -10.82
CA TRP A 54 9.66 3.50 -10.32
C TRP A 54 9.72 3.61 -8.80
N LEU A 55 9.72 2.47 -8.09
CA LEU A 55 9.83 2.44 -6.64
C LEU A 55 11.28 2.50 -6.19
N GLU A 56 11.54 3.29 -5.15
CA GLU A 56 12.81 3.19 -4.44
C GLU A 56 12.84 1.90 -3.63
N ILE A 57 13.86 1.09 -3.81
CA ILE A 57 14.05 -0.14 -3.04
C ILE A 57 14.97 0.18 -1.87
N VAL A 58 14.43 0.19 -0.66
CA VAL A 58 15.15 0.53 0.56
C VAL A 58 15.94 -0.67 1.06
N LYS A 59 17.27 -0.55 1.10
CA LYS A 59 18.10 -1.56 1.75
C LYS A 59 18.03 -1.37 3.26
N LEU A 60 17.65 -2.42 3.99
CA LEU A 60 17.55 -2.37 5.43
C LEU A 60 18.94 -2.28 6.10
N SER A 61 19.05 -1.43 7.13
CA SER A 61 20.21 -1.38 8.00
C SER A 61 20.23 -2.61 8.93
N LEU A 62 21.32 -2.81 9.64
CA LEU A 62 21.42 -3.90 10.62
C LEU A 62 20.35 -3.76 11.71
N THR A 63 20.09 -2.56 12.19
CA THR A 63 19.05 -2.30 13.19
C THR A 63 17.66 -2.62 12.64
N GLU A 64 17.41 -2.24 11.40
CA GLU A 64 16.14 -2.54 10.72
C GLU A 64 15.97 -4.04 10.51
N GLU A 65 17.03 -4.76 10.15
CA GLU A 65 16.99 -6.23 10.05
C GLU A 65 16.69 -6.88 11.40
N ASP A 66 17.21 -6.34 12.50
CA ASP A 66 16.90 -6.83 13.85
C ASP A 66 15.42 -6.63 14.19
N HIS A 67 14.84 -5.46 13.85
CA HIS A 67 13.41 -5.25 14.00
C HIS A 67 12.61 -6.23 13.16
N LEU A 68 12.98 -6.42 11.90
CA LEU A 68 12.33 -7.37 11.02
C LEU A 68 12.33 -8.78 11.62
N THR A 69 13.45 -9.23 12.16
CA THR A 69 13.57 -10.56 12.78
C THR A 69 12.56 -10.78 13.90
N ARG A 70 12.27 -9.73 14.67
CA ARG A 70 11.26 -9.79 15.74
C ARG A 70 9.85 -9.74 15.19
N ILE A 71 9.59 -8.81 14.26
CA ILE A 71 8.23 -8.53 13.77
C ILE A 71 7.72 -9.65 12.88
N ARG A 72 8.59 -10.28 12.09
CA ARG A 72 8.21 -11.37 11.18
C ARG A 72 7.71 -12.62 11.89
N ARG A 73 7.85 -12.71 13.20
CA ARG A 73 7.27 -13.80 13.99
C ARG A 73 5.75 -13.66 14.11
N ILE A 74 5.22 -12.46 13.89
CA ILE A 74 3.80 -12.12 14.09
C ILE A 74 3.16 -11.76 12.75
N LEU A 75 3.89 -11.06 11.88
CA LEU A 75 3.40 -10.56 10.60
C LEU A 75 4.15 -11.21 9.43
N GLY A 76 3.59 -11.10 8.24
CA GLY A 76 4.28 -11.50 7.02
C GLY A 76 5.57 -10.68 6.82
N GLU A 77 6.54 -11.27 6.12
CA GLU A 77 7.88 -10.69 5.97
C GLU A 77 7.86 -9.34 5.25
N GLY A 78 7.00 -9.18 4.23
CA GLY A 78 6.88 -7.92 3.48
C GLY A 78 6.43 -6.78 4.36
N GLU A 79 5.28 -6.90 5.03
CA GLU A 79 4.78 -5.86 5.92
C GLU A 79 5.69 -5.65 7.14
N ALA A 80 6.28 -6.71 7.67
CA ALA A 80 7.22 -6.60 8.78
C ALA A 80 8.45 -5.78 8.40
N SER A 81 8.96 -5.96 7.18
CA SER A 81 10.11 -5.18 6.69
C SER A 81 9.79 -3.70 6.54
N CYS A 82 8.60 -3.38 6.04
CA CYS A 82 8.16 -1.99 5.92
C CYS A 82 8.02 -1.33 7.30
N ILE A 83 7.44 -2.04 8.27
CA ILE A 83 7.31 -1.54 9.65
C ILE A 83 8.69 -1.31 10.26
N ALA A 84 9.64 -2.22 10.04
CA ALA A 84 11.00 -2.08 10.55
C ALA A 84 11.68 -0.82 10.04
N VAL A 85 11.54 -0.52 8.75
CA VAL A 85 12.09 0.69 8.14
C VAL A 85 11.39 1.95 8.69
N ALA A 86 10.06 1.94 8.73
CA ALA A 86 9.29 3.09 9.24
C ALA A 86 9.60 3.39 10.70
N LEU A 87 9.83 2.36 11.50
CA LEU A 87 10.17 2.50 12.92
C LEU A 87 11.49 3.26 13.10
N GLU A 88 12.50 2.96 12.30
CA GLU A 88 13.82 3.59 12.39
C GLU A 88 13.90 4.94 11.69
N ARG A 89 13.30 5.05 10.49
CA ARG A 89 13.47 6.25 9.66
C ARG A 89 12.34 7.26 9.81
N GLY A 90 11.24 6.88 10.45
CA GLY A 90 10.01 7.65 10.43
C GLY A 90 9.31 7.51 9.07
N GLY A 91 8.11 8.02 8.98
CA GLY A 91 7.34 7.99 7.73
C GLY A 91 5.98 7.37 7.89
N ILE A 92 5.34 7.10 6.77
CA ILE A 92 3.99 6.53 6.70
C ILE A 92 4.03 5.17 6.02
N LEU A 93 3.26 4.22 6.56
CA LEU A 93 3.08 2.90 5.99
C LEU A 93 1.74 2.82 5.26
N PHE A 94 1.78 2.36 4.02
CA PHE A 94 0.58 2.06 3.23
C PHE A 94 0.39 0.54 3.21
N THR A 95 -0.62 0.07 3.91
CA THR A 95 -0.99 -1.35 3.99
C THR A 95 -2.49 -1.52 4.13
N ASP A 96 -3.03 -2.58 3.53
CA ASP A 96 -4.43 -2.97 3.70
C ASP A 96 -4.58 -4.14 4.68
N ASP A 97 -3.47 -4.71 5.17
CA ASP A 97 -3.52 -5.80 6.13
C ASP A 97 -3.89 -5.27 7.52
N GLY A 98 -4.96 -5.84 8.10
CA GLY A 98 -5.48 -5.39 9.39
C GLY A 98 -4.50 -5.59 10.54
N ASP A 99 -3.79 -6.71 10.56
CA ASP A 99 -2.82 -7.01 11.61
C ASP A 99 -1.63 -6.07 11.53
N ALA A 100 -1.12 -5.82 10.33
CA ALA A 100 -0.03 -4.88 10.10
C ALA A 100 -0.42 -3.46 10.51
N ARG A 101 -1.64 -3.03 10.16
CA ARG A 101 -2.16 -1.71 10.54
C ARG A 101 -2.18 -1.54 12.07
N ARG A 102 -2.74 -2.51 12.78
CA ARG A 102 -2.82 -2.46 14.24
C ARG A 102 -1.45 -2.45 14.89
N TYR A 103 -0.55 -3.27 14.38
CA TYR A 103 0.83 -3.33 14.90
C TYR A 103 1.56 -2.00 14.70
N ALA A 104 1.50 -1.44 13.50
CA ALA A 104 2.14 -0.17 13.16
C ALA A 104 1.59 0.98 14.01
N LEU A 105 0.26 1.07 14.17
CA LEU A 105 -0.37 2.11 14.98
C LEU A 105 0.07 2.05 16.43
N ARG A 106 0.22 0.87 17.00
CA ARG A 106 0.74 0.71 18.38
C ARG A 106 2.16 1.21 18.52
N LEU A 107 2.95 1.17 17.46
CA LEU A 107 4.31 1.71 17.44
C LEU A 107 4.36 3.21 17.10
N GLY A 108 3.21 3.86 16.92
CA GLY A 108 3.15 5.27 16.57
C GLY A 108 3.43 5.56 15.10
N ILE A 109 3.40 4.56 14.24
CA ILE A 109 3.63 4.73 12.79
C ILE A 109 2.29 5.09 12.13
N PRO A 110 2.20 6.24 11.43
CA PRO A 110 1.00 6.58 10.66
C PRO A 110 0.75 5.56 9.56
N VAL A 111 -0.53 5.21 9.35
CA VAL A 111 -0.94 4.17 8.43
C VAL A 111 -2.01 4.70 7.48
N SER A 112 -1.91 4.31 6.21
CA SER A 112 -2.97 4.48 5.22
C SER A 112 -3.06 3.19 4.40
N GLY A 113 -3.87 3.17 3.36
CA GLY A 113 -4.05 1.98 2.52
C GLY A 113 -4.64 2.35 1.16
N THR A 114 -5.14 1.35 0.47
CA THR A 114 -5.72 1.52 -0.88
C THR A 114 -6.82 2.58 -0.90
N LEU A 115 -7.72 2.57 0.07
CA LEU A 115 -8.81 3.55 0.13
C LEU A 115 -8.27 4.97 0.33
N GLY A 116 -7.26 5.13 1.18
CA GLY A 116 -6.62 6.42 1.38
C GLY A 116 -5.96 6.94 0.10
N VAL A 117 -5.35 6.06 -0.68
CA VAL A 117 -4.78 6.44 -1.98
C VAL A 117 -5.87 6.88 -2.96
N LEU A 118 -6.96 6.12 -3.05
CA LEU A 118 -8.08 6.48 -3.94
C LEU A 118 -8.69 7.84 -3.54
N ALA A 119 -8.89 8.07 -2.24
CA ALA A 119 -9.38 9.35 -1.75
C ALA A 119 -8.42 10.50 -2.10
N LEU A 120 -7.12 10.26 -1.95
CA LEU A 120 -6.08 11.26 -2.28
C LEU A 120 -6.07 11.58 -3.78
N LEU A 121 -6.25 10.57 -4.63
CA LEU A 121 -6.32 10.75 -6.09
C LEU A 121 -7.51 11.63 -6.49
N VAL A 122 -8.65 11.46 -5.83
CA VAL A 122 -9.83 12.31 -6.06
C VAL A 122 -9.56 13.72 -5.55
N LYS A 123 -9.05 13.84 -4.35
CA LYS A 123 -8.76 15.14 -3.73
C LYS A 123 -7.78 15.97 -4.55
N LYS A 124 -6.78 15.32 -5.15
CA LYS A 124 -5.77 16.01 -5.98
C LYS A 124 -6.18 16.18 -7.43
N GLY A 125 -7.35 15.69 -7.82
CA GLY A 125 -7.87 15.88 -9.18
C GLY A 125 -7.34 14.90 -10.23
N TYR A 126 -6.64 13.84 -9.82
CA TYR A 126 -6.20 12.80 -10.77
C TYR A 126 -7.35 11.91 -11.22
N LEU A 127 -8.34 11.70 -10.36
CA LEU A 127 -9.54 10.94 -10.68
C LEU A 127 -10.78 11.73 -10.24
N THR A 128 -11.87 11.55 -10.97
CA THR A 128 -13.19 11.91 -10.46
C THR A 128 -13.63 10.87 -9.43
N LEU A 129 -14.64 11.20 -8.61
CA LEU A 129 -15.21 10.23 -7.68
C LEU A 129 -15.71 8.98 -8.41
N SER A 130 -16.37 9.16 -9.55
CA SER A 130 -16.87 8.06 -10.38
C SER A 130 -15.73 7.16 -10.86
N GLU A 131 -14.64 7.73 -11.32
CA GLU A 131 -13.47 6.98 -11.77
C GLU A 131 -12.81 6.22 -10.60
N ALA A 132 -12.73 6.83 -9.43
CA ALA A 132 -12.19 6.18 -8.24
C ALA A 132 -13.08 5.02 -7.79
N ASP A 133 -14.40 5.18 -7.85
CA ASP A 133 -15.35 4.11 -7.54
C ASP A 133 -15.24 2.95 -8.54
N ASP A 134 -15.00 3.24 -9.82
CA ASP A 134 -14.75 2.20 -10.82
C ASP A 134 -13.48 1.40 -10.49
N CYS A 135 -12.40 2.08 -10.10
CA CYS A 135 -11.18 1.42 -9.65
C CYS A 135 -11.45 0.53 -8.44
N LEU A 136 -12.16 1.05 -7.45
CA LEU A 136 -12.51 0.29 -6.24
C LEU A 136 -13.32 -0.96 -6.58
N MET A 137 -14.31 -0.82 -7.46
CA MET A 137 -15.13 -1.96 -7.90
C MET A 137 -14.29 -3.05 -8.57
N LYS A 138 -13.36 -2.64 -9.44
CA LYS A 138 -12.45 -3.59 -10.11
C LYS A 138 -11.53 -4.29 -9.11
N MET A 139 -11.02 -3.56 -8.12
CA MET A 139 -10.20 -4.13 -7.05
C MET A 139 -10.99 -5.15 -6.23
N ILE A 140 -12.23 -4.84 -5.86
CA ILE A 140 -13.11 -5.75 -5.11
C ILE A 140 -13.35 -7.02 -5.93
N LYS A 141 -13.62 -6.90 -7.21
CA LYS A 141 -13.80 -8.06 -8.11
C LYS A 141 -12.52 -8.90 -8.21
N ALA A 142 -11.36 -8.26 -8.08
CA ALA A 142 -10.06 -8.95 -8.11
C ALA A 142 -9.67 -9.54 -6.75
N GLY A 143 -10.49 -9.37 -5.71
CA GLY A 143 -10.26 -9.99 -4.40
C GLY A 143 -10.02 -9.04 -3.24
N TYR A 144 -9.97 -7.73 -3.47
CA TYR A 144 -9.81 -6.77 -2.38
C TYR A 144 -11.04 -6.78 -1.47
N ARG A 145 -10.81 -6.92 -0.17
CA ARG A 145 -11.86 -6.88 0.85
C ARG A 145 -12.01 -5.46 1.36
N SER A 146 -12.79 -4.65 0.65
CA SER A 146 -13.02 -3.26 1.03
C SER A 146 -14.11 -3.16 2.11
N PRO A 147 -13.91 -2.34 3.17
CA PRO A 147 -14.96 -2.06 4.15
C PRO A 147 -16.05 -1.14 3.60
N VAL A 148 -15.83 -0.50 2.45
CA VAL A 148 -16.79 0.40 1.80
C VAL A 148 -16.95 0.04 0.33
N LYS A 149 -18.06 0.44 -0.28
CA LYS A 149 -18.36 0.22 -1.71
C LYS A 149 -18.10 1.45 -2.57
N SER A 150 -18.03 2.63 -1.96
CA SER A 150 -17.73 3.89 -2.62
C SER A 150 -16.68 4.65 -1.82
N VAL A 151 -15.81 5.35 -2.53
CA VAL A 151 -14.80 6.23 -1.93
C VAL A 151 -15.45 7.32 -1.08
N SER A 152 -16.67 7.76 -1.45
CA SER A 152 -17.43 8.76 -0.67
C SER A 152 -17.81 8.28 0.73
N GLU A 153 -17.81 6.97 0.97
CA GLU A 153 -18.14 6.38 2.29
C GLU A 153 -16.94 6.34 3.24
N ILE A 154 -15.75 6.69 2.76
CA ILE A 154 -14.54 6.70 3.60
C ILE A 154 -14.68 7.78 4.67
N PRO A 155 -14.45 7.46 5.97
CA PRO A 155 -14.49 8.47 7.03
C PRO A 155 -13.54 9.63 6.73
N GLY A 156 -14.06 10.86 6.83
CA GLY A 156 -13.29 12.07 6.54
C GLY A 156 -13.23 12.47 5.06
N PHE A 157 -13.84 11.69 4.16
CA PHE A 157 -13.92 12.08 2.76
C PHE A 157 -14.83 13.32 2.61
N PRO A 158 -14.39 14.36 1.87
CA PRO A 158 -15.17 15.60 1.73
C PRO A 158 -16.53 15.33 1.09
N SER A 159 -17.57 15.96 1.65
CA SER A 159 -18.90 15.97 1.06
C SER A 159 -18.90 16.70 -0.30
N SER A 160 -19.74 16.23 -1.24
CA SER A 160 -19.89 16.88 -2.54
C SER A 160 -20.47 18.30 -2.45
N ARG A 161 -20.90 18.74 -1.27
CA ARG A 161 -21.42 20.09 -1.02
C ARG A 161 -20.32 21.08 -0.62
N GLU A 162 -19.15 20.60 -0.38
CA GLU A 162 -17.97 21.37 -0.04
C GLU A 162 -17.05 21.50 -1.24
#